data_5fc9ad9b221b18195e9f92b518719e79
#
_entry.id   5fc9ad9b221b18195e9f92b518719e79
#
_cell.length_a   1.000
_cell.length_b   1.000
_cell.length_c   1.000
_cell.angle_alpha   90.00
_cell.angle_beta   90.00
_cell.angle_gamma   90.00
#
_symmetry.space_group_name_H-M   'P 1'
#
loop_
_entity.id
_entity.type
_entity.pdbx_description
1 polymer ?
#
loop_
_entity_poly.entity_id
_entity_poly.type
_entity_poly.pdbx_seq_one_letter_code
_entity_poly.pdbx_strand_id
1 'polypeptide(L)'
;IRGIKAQGIKKGDVICPPHQGKPSRVFDVAIVPPVIGARPLSHMEEITVLHGTRHSPARVRLLNVSDQGPIIGQLEFKSDQIGFAGQHFVMRRPASAETVCGGQILDAEATVAKRRKDLHTAVLVAPTQRDVLEIAKALSERDDGSVDLSQLSRLARKSIASCSALLGAEYVLGENDVA
;
A
#
# COMPACT_ATOMS: atom_id res chain seq x y z
N ILE A 1 -3.21 -16.13 -23.43
CA ILE A 1 -2.25 -16.84 -22.57
C ILE A 1 -2.37 -18.31 -22.93
N ARG A 2 -1.28 -18.95 -23.38
CA ARG A 2 -1.29 -20.39 -23.72
C ARG A 2 -1.46 -21.22 -22.43
N GLY A 3 -2.34 -22.22 -22.44
CA GLY A 3 -2.47 -23.21 -21.37
C GLY A 3 -3.48 -22.89 -20.27
N ILE A 4 -4.10 -21.71 -20.25
CA ILE A 4 -5.15 -21.38 -19.29
C ILE A 4 -6.52 -21.47 -19.99
N LYS A 5 -7.44 -22.25 -19.41
CA LYS A 5 -8.83 -22.26 -19.88
C LYS A 5 -9.47 -20.90 -19.57
N ALA A 6 -10.01 -20.23 -20.57
CA ALA A 6 -10.63 -18.90 -20.45
C ALA A 6 -11.72 -18.81 -19.36
N GLN A 7 -12.37 -19.94 -19.06
CA GLN A 7 -13.39 -20.06 -18.01
C GLN A 7 -12.88 -19.85 -16.58
N GLY A 8 -11.55 -19.89 -16.34
CA GLY A 8 -10.94 -19.66 -15.02
C GLY A 8 -10.52 -18.23 -14.74
N ILE A 9 -10.58 -17.33 -15.75
CA ILE A 9 -10.12 -15.94 -15.60
C ILE A 9 -11.34 -15.01 -15.59
N LYS A 10 -11.42 -14.16 -14.56
CA LYS A 10 -12.49 -13.18 -14.38
C LYS A 10 -11.95 -11.75 -14.45
N LYS A 11 -12.83 -10.81 -14.79
CA LYS A 11 -12.49 -9.38 -14.70
C LYS A 11 -12.05 -9.04 -13.27
N GLY A 12 -10.89 -8.44 -13.13
CA GLY A 12 -10.31 -8.10 -11.84
C GLY A 12 -9.27 -9.10 -11.33
N ASP A 13 -9.08 -10.22 -12.03
CA ASP A 13 -7.97 -11.13 -11.71
C ASP A 13 -6.63 -10.50 -12.11
N VAL A 14 -5.62 -10.81 -11.32
CA VAL A 14 -4.25 -10.33 -11.51
C VAL A 14 -3.36 -11.51 -11.87
N ILE A 15 -2.60 -11.36 -12.94
CA ILE A 15 -1.59 -12.34 -13.35
C ILE A 15 -0.24 -11.82 -12.86
N CYS A 16 0.41 -12.60 -12.02
CA CYS A 16 1.72 -12.28 -11.46
C CYS A 16 2.61 -13.52 -11.40
N PRO A 17 3.92 -13.35 -11.28
CA PRO A 17 4.84 -14.45 -11.01
C PRO A 17 4.49 -15.19 -9.72
N PRO A 18 4.87 -16.48 -9.58
CA PRO A 18 4.75 -17.17 -8.30
C PRO A 18 5.40 -16.38 -7.16
N HIS A 19 4.79 -16.45 -5.98
CA HIS A 19 5.25 -15.76 -4.76
C HIS A 19 5.17 -14.22 -4.78
N GLN A 20 4.55 -13.62 -5.82
CA GLN A 20 4.23 -12.20 -5.87
C GLN A 20 2.73 -11.98 -5.76
N GLY A 21 2.34 -10.83 -5.23
CA GLY A 21 0.92 -10.45 -5.15
C GLY A 21 0.16 -11.24 -4.07
N LYS A 22 0.58 -11.15 -2.83
CA LYS A 22 -0.15 -11.74 -1.70
C LYS A 22 -1.53 -11.09 -1.54
N PRO A 23 -2.62 -11.86 -1.42
CA PRO A 23 -3.94 -11.32 -1.15
C PRO A 23 -3.99 -10.59 0.19
N SER A 24 -4.54 -9.39 0.21
CA SER A 24 -4.69 -8.57 1.42
C SER A 24 -6.01 -7.80 1.41
N ARG A 25 -6.50 -7.46 2.58
CA ARG A 25 -7.68 -6.60 2.78
C ARG A 25 -7.33 -5.17 3.12
N VAL A 26 -6.06 -4.85 3.29
CA VAL A 26 -5.62 -3.53 3.68
C VAL A 26 -4.48 -3.08 2.79
N PHE A 27 -4.65 -1.93 2.16
CA PHE A 27 -3.59 -1.27 1.41
C PHE A 27 -3.25 0.06 2.07
N ASP A 28 -1.97 0.31 2.27
CA ASP A 28 -1.47 1.64 2.59
C ASP A 28 -1.36 2.46 1.30
N VAL A 29 -1.84 3.70 1.35
CA VAL A 29 -1.97 4.53 0.16
C VAL A 29 -1.58 5.98 0.41
N ALA A 30 -1.02 6.60 -0.64
CA ALA A 30 -0.94 8.05 -0.77
C ALA A 30 -2.12 8.53 -1.62
N ILE A 31 -2.95 9.38 -1.07
CA ILE A 31 -4.15 9.93 -1.71
C ILE A 31 -3.82 11.33 -2.21
N VAL A 32 -4.03 11.56 -3.50
CA VAL A 32 -3.95 12.90 -4.08
C VAL A 32 -5.17 13.70 -3.62
N PRO A 33 -5.02 15.01 -3.35
CA PRO A 33 -6.15 15.86 -2.96
C PRO A 33 -7.36 15.68 -3.88
N PRO A 34 -8.57 15.87 -3.34
CA PRO A 34 -9.80 15.70 -4.12
C PRO A 34 -9.82 16.60 -5.37
N VAL A 35 -10.55 16.16 -6.38
CA VAL A 35 -10.84 16.98 -7.55
C VAL A 35 -11.53 18.29 -7.10
N ILE A 36 -11.17 19.41 -7.73
CA ILE A 36 -11.74 20.71 -7.42
C ILE A 36 -13.27 20.64 -7.47
N GLY A 37 -13.93 21.06 -6.41
CA GLY A 37 -15.39 21.03 -6.26
C GLY A 37 -15.97 19.73 -5.70
N ALA A 38 -15.19 18.65 -5.59
CA ALA A 38 -15.64 17.43 -4.92
C ALA A 38 -15.65 17.62 -3.40
N ARG A 39 -16.66 17.06 -2.74
CA ARG A 39 -16.69 17.02 -1.27
C ARG A 39 -15.44 16.26 -0.74
N PRO A 40 -14.72 16.79 0.26
CA PRO A 40 -13.58 16.10 0.85
C PRO A 40 -13.94 14.70 1.34
N LEU A 41 -12.96 13.81 1.40
CA LEU A 41 -13.09 12.49 1.99
C LEU A 41 -13.26 12.60 3.50
N SER A 42 -14.17 11.80 4.04
CA SER A 42 -14.33 11.64 5.48
C SER A 42 -13.62 10.38 5.98
N HIS A 43 -13.16 10.42 7.24
CA HIS A 43 -12.59 9.24 7.87
C HIS A 43 -13.62 8.11 7.94
N MET A 44 -13.22 6.89 7.54
CA MET A 44 -14.08 5.68 7.44
C MET A 44 -15.24 5.80 6.43
N GLU A 45 -15.14 6.73 5.47
CA GLU A 45 -16.11 6.84 4.38
C GLU A 45 -16.09 5.57 3.51
N GLU A 46 -17.28 5.07 3.13
CA GLU A 46 -17.40 3.98 2.16
C GLU A 46 -17.25 4.54 0.74
N ILE A 47 -16.38 3.91 -0.02
CA ILE A 47 -16.05 4.27 -1.40
C ILE A 47 -15.92 3.04 -2.28
N THR A 48 -15.97 3.24 -3.59
CA THR A 48 -15.56 2.24 -4.58
C THR A 48 -14.17 2.58 -5.08
N VAL A 49 -13.23 1.65 -4.89
CA VAL A 49 -11.86 1.76 -5.40
C VAL A 49 -11.78 1.05 -6.74
N LEU A 50 -11.26 1.76 -7.73
CA LEU A 50 -10.94 1.24 -9.06
C LEU A 50 -9.43 1.12 -9.17
N HIS A 51 -8.91 -0.11 -9.23
CA HIS A 51 -7.51 -0.36 -9.52
C HIS A 51 -7.38 -1.50 -10.52
N GLY A 52 -6.50 -1.37 -11.49
CA GLY A 52 -6.46 -2.29 -12.62
C GLY A 52 -7.83 -2.37 -13.30
N THR A 53 -8.36 -3.58 -13.47
CA THR A 53 -9.71 -3.81 -14.04
C THR A 53 -10.78 -4.05 -12.98
N ARG A 54 -10.43 -3.95 -11.68
CA ARG A 54 -11.31 -4.29 -10.57
C ARG A 54 -11.99 -3.04 -9.99
N HIS A 55 -13.24 -3.22 -9.55
CA HIS A 55 -14.01 -2.25 -8.79
C HIS A 55 -14.36 -2.90 -7.45
N SER A 56 -13.84 -2.37 -6.35
CA SER A 56 -13.99 -2.99 -5.04
C SER A 56 -14.50 -1.99 -4.01
N PRO A 57 -15.54 -2.34 -3.22
CA PRO A 57 -15.96 -1.52 -2.11
C PRO A 57 -14.89 -1.55 -1.01
N ALA A 58 -14.59 -0.38 -0.46
CA ALA A 58 -13.63 -0.21 0.62
C ALA A 58 -14.06 0.90 1.57
N ARG A 59 -13.43 0.96 2.74
CA ARG A 59 -13.47 2.11 3.66
C ARG A 59 -12.14 2.82 3.65
N VAL A 60 -12.18 4.15 3.65
CA VAL A 60 -10.98 4.99 3.70
C VAL A 60 -10.68 5.35 5.14
N ARG A 61 -9.58 4.84 5.68
CA ARG A 61 -9.03 5.27 6.96
C ARG A 61 -7.98 6.35 6.72
N LEU A 62 -8.28 7.59 7.06
CA LEU A 62 -7.31 8.68 6.98
C LEU A 62 -6.35 8.58 8.18
N LEU A 63 -5.05 8.52 7.91
CA LEU A 63 -3.98 8.45 8.93
C LEU A 63 -3.36 9.82 9.16
N ASN A 64 -3.05 10.53 8.09
CA ASN A 64 -2.56 11.89 8.14
C ASN A 64 -3.33 12.74 7.13
N VAL A 65 -3.79 13.89 7.56
CA VAL A 65 -4.39 14.91 6.68
C VAL A 65 -3.46 16.10 6.74
N SER A 66 -2.64 16.28 5.70
CA SER A 66 -1.72 17.40 5.59
C SER A 66 -2.24 18.40 4.56
N ASP A 67 -2.13 19.67 4.86
CA ASP A 67 -2.44 20.76 3.91
C ASP A 67 -1.37 20.89 2.82
N GLN A 68 -0.20 20.32 3.07
CA GLN A 68 0.95 20.35 2.15
C GLN A 68 1.45 18.94 1.88
N GLY A 69 0.84 18.26 0.90
CA GLY A 69 1.30 16.94 0.47
C GLY A 69 0.19 15.91 0.30
N PRO A 70 0.54 14.67 -0.03
CA PRO A 70 -0.44 13.61 -0.17
C PRO A 70 -1.05 13.27 1.21
N ILE A 71 -2.35 13.00 1.20
CA ILE A 71 -3.02 12.42 2.36
C ILE A 71 -2.59 10.95 2.48
N ILE A 72 -2.05 10.57 3.62
CA ILE A 72 -1.72 9.17 3.89
C ILE A 72 -2.93 8.49 4.53
N GLY A 73 -3.27 7.32 4.02
CA GLY A 73 -4.41 6.56 4.51
C GLY A 73 -4.31 5.07 4.24
N GLN A 74 -5.32 4.35 4.69
CA GLN A 74 -5.52 2.94 4.40
C GLN A 74 -6.83 2.72 3.66
N LEU A 75 -6.83 1.78 2.73
CA LEU A 75 -8.03 1.25 2.09
C LEU A 75 -8.34 -0.11 2.71
N GLU A 76 -9.45 -0.20 3.43
CA GLU A 76 -9.93 -1.45 4.04
C GLU A 76 -10.99 -2.07 3.15
N PHE A 77 -10.66 -3.18 2.49
CA PHE A 77 -11.54 -3.90 1.57
C PHE A 77 -12.39 -4.95 2.29
N LYS A 78 -13.60 -5.21 1.78
CA LYS A 78 -14.48 -6.28 2.27
C LYS A 78 -14.00 -7.68 1.87
N SER A 79 -13.23 -7.79 0.78
CA SER A 79 -12.66 -9.04 0.27
C SER A 79 -11.19 -8.86 -0.11
N ASP A 80 -10.48 -9.96 -0.17
CA ASP A 80 -9.06 -9.94 -0.51
C ASP A 80 -8.82 -9.34 -1.90
N GLN A 81 -7.81 -8.50 -1.99
CA GLN A 81 -7.34 -7.82 -3.19
C GLN A 81 -5.88 -8.16 -3.41
N ILE A 82 -5.46 -8.15 -4.67
CA ILE A 82 -4.05 -8.21 -5.04
C ILE A 82 -3.70 -6.85 -5.65
N GLY A 83 -2.67 -6.23 -5.10
CA GLY A 83 -2.12 -4.97 -5.59
C GLY A 83 -0.62 -4.95 -5.45
N PHE A 84 0.02 -3.94 -6.02
CA PHE A 84 1.46 -3.76 -5.95
C PHE A 84 1.79 -2.31 -5.61
N ALA A 85 2.84 -2.12 -4.83
CA ALA A 85 3.35 -0.79 -4.54
C ALA A 85 3.63 -0.01 -5.83
N GLY A 86 3.15 1.21 -5.89
CA GLY A 86 3.25 2.07 -7.07
C GLY A 86 2.09 2.00 -8.05
N GLN A 87 1.18 1.07 -7.93
CA GLN A 87 -0.04 1.08 -8.74
C GLN A 87 -0.92 2.28 -8.38
N HIS A 88 -1.53 2.85 -9.41
CA HIS A 88 -2.52 3.92 -9.25
C HIS A 88 -3.92 3.36 -9.07
N PHE A 89 -4.73 4.11 -8.35
CA PHE A 89 -6.15 3.84 -8.18
C PHE A 89 -6.97 5.11 -8.28
N VAL A 90 -8.27 4.94 -8.48
CA VAL A 90 -9.27 6.01 -8.47
C VAL A 90 -10.35 5.65 -7.45
N MET A 91 -10.86 6.64 -6.74
CA MET A 91 -11.96 6.48 -5.79
C MET A 91 -13.22 7.17 -6.28
N ARG A 92 -14.35 6.47 -6.16
CA ARG A 92 -15.69 6.97 -6.50
C ARG A 92 -16.66 6.76 -5.35
N ARG A 93 -17.59 7.66 -5.17
CA ARG A 93 -18.72 7.46 -4.25
C ARG A 93 -19.71 6.46 -4.85
N PRO A 94 -20.15 5.46 -4.06
CA PRO A 94 -21.04 4.41 -4.58
C PRO A 94 -22.35 4.95 -5.16
N ALA A 95 -22.94 5.95 -4.50
CA ALA A 95 -24.28 6.45 -4.88
C ALA A 95 -24.27 7.35 -6.13
N SER A 96 -23.25 8.19 -6.31
CA SER A 96 -23.21 9.16 -7.40
C SER A 96 -22.29 8.74 -8.55
N ALA A 97 -21.49 7.69 -8.36
CA ALA A 97 -20.38 7.32 -9.24
C ALA A 97 -19.38 8.47 -9.51
N GLU A 98 -19.47 9.54 -8.71
CA GLU A 98 -18.61 10.70 -8.78
C GLU A 98 -17.16 10.30 -8.45
N THR A 99 -16.21 10.70 -9.28
CA THR A 99 -14.79 10.55 -8.98
C THR A 99 -14.41 11.58 -7.92
N VAL A 100 -13.97 11.08 -6.77
CA VAL A 100 -13.60 11.92 -5.62
C VAL A 100 -12.14 12.31 -5.68
N CYS A 101 -11.28 11.33 -5.85
CA CYS A 101 -9.83 11.50 -5.89
C CYS A 101 -9.19 10.23 -6.44
N GLY A 102 -7.88 10.24 -6.52
CA GLY A 102 -7.07 9.09 -6.85
C GLY A 102 -5.86 9.01 -5.94
N GLY A 103 -4.96 8.09 -6.25
CA GLY A 103 -3.73 7.96 -5.49
C GLY A 103 -2.86 6.82 -5.96
N GLN A 104 -1.88 6.50 -5.13
CA GLN A 104 -0.93 5.43 -5.38
C GLN A 104 -0.87 4.47 -4.19
N ILE A 105 -0.80 3.18 -4.45
CA ILE A 105 -0.57 2.16 -3.44
C ILE A 105 0.89 2.25 -2.98
N LEU A 106 1.10 2.36 -1.67
CA LEU A 106 2.40 2.37 -1.03
C LEU A 106 2.80 0.96 -0.57
N ASP A 107 1.89 0.28 0.15
CA ASP A 107 2.02 -1.13 0.51
C ASP A 107 0.67 -1.84 0.32
N ALA A 108 0.67 -2.93 -0.45
CA ALA A 108 -0.52 -3.73 -0.71
C ALA A 108 -0.69 -4.90 0.28
N GLU A 109 0.24 -5.09 1.20
CA GLU A 109 0.21 -6.16 2.21
C GLU A 109 0.19 -5.58 3.63
N ALA A 110 -0.41 -4.41 3.78
CA ALA A 110 -0.48 -3.69 5.04
C ALA A 110 -1.39 -4.39 6.07
N THR A 111 -1.13 -4.10 7.33
CA THR A 111 -2.02 -4.44 8.44
C THR A 111 -2.76 -3.20 8.91
N VAL A 112 -3.93 -3.39 9.53
CA VAL A 112 -4.72 -2.25 10.04
C VAL A 112 -3.93 -1.48 11.10
N ALA A 113 -3.68 -0.20 10.85
CA ALA A 113 -2.99 0.68 11.78
C ALA A 113 -3.88 0.96 13.02
N LYS A 114 -3.65 0.24 14.10
CA LYS A 114 -4.40 0.38 15.36
C LYS A 114 -3.70 1.27 16.40
N ARG A 115 -2.37 1.24 16.42
CA ARG A 115 -1.51 1.98 17.36
C ARG A 115 -0.34 2.63 16.60
N ARG A 116 0.31 3.63 17.20
CA ARG A 116 1.48 4.31 16.62
C ARG A 116 1.23 4.85 15.19
N LYS A 117 0.06 5.47 14.98
CA LYS A 117 -0.32 6.03 13.66
C LYS A 117 0.75 6.96 13.10
N ASP A 118 1.37 7.78 13.95
CA ASP A 118 2.39 8.75 13.53
C ASP A 118 3.64 8.06 13.00
N LEU A 119 4.12 7.02 13.71
CA LEU A 119 5.27 6.22 13.26
C LEU A 119 4.94 5.45 11.97
N HIS A 120 3.74 4.88 11.89
CA HIS A 120 3.29 4.21 10.66
C HIS A 120 3.22 5.20 9.49
N THR A 121 2.70 6.40 9.73
CA THR A 121 2.67 7.46 8.71
C THR A 121 4.08 7.87 8.28
N ALA A 122 5.03 7.99 9.20
CA ALA A 122 6.42 8.30 8.88
C ALA A 122 7.04 7.24 7.96
N VAL A 123 6.80 5.95 8.24
CA VAL A 123 7.21 4.83 7.37
C VAL A 123 6.65 4.98 5.96
N LEU A 124 5.40 5.46 5.81
CA LEU A 124 4.74 5.58 4.51
C LEU A 124 5.14 6.85 3.74
N VAL A 125 5.58 7.88 4.43
CA VAL A 125 6.11 9.12 3.79
C VAL A 125 7.53 8.92 3.29
N ALA A 126 8.38 8.18 4.01
CA ALA A 126 9.76 7.89 3.62
C ALA A 126 9.90 7.30 2.19
N PRO A 127 9.03 6.37 1.73
CA PRO A 127 9.10 5.82 0.37
C PRO A 127 8.95 6.85 -0.76
N THR A 128 8.43 8.03 -0.51
CA THR A 128 8.34 9.08 -1.54
C THR A 128 9.73 9.51 -2.01
N GLN A 129 10.74 9.37 -1.16
CA GLN A 129 12.14 9.66 -1.44
C GLN A 129 12.91 8.43 -1.96
N ARG A 130 12.32 7.21 -1.85
CA ARG A 130 12.91 5.92 -2.27
C ARG A 130 14.28 5.60 -1.66
N ASP A 131 14.60 6.17 -0.54
CA ASP A 131 15.81 5.88 0.19
C ASP A 131 15.60 4.69 1.12
N VAL A 132 16.37 3.63 0.89
CA VAL A 132 16.27 2.37 1.65
C VAL A 132 16.63 2.60 3.12
N LEU A 133 17.63 3.44 3.41
CA LEU A 133 18.08 3.71 4.78
C LEU A 133 17.03 4.50 5.57
N GLU A 134 16.41 5.50 4.95
CA GLU A 134 15.34 6.27 5.58
C GLU A 134 14.11 5.40 5.88
N ILE A 135 13.74 4.51 4.93
CA ILE A 135 12.64 3.56 5.15
C ILE A 135 12.99 2.58 6.27
N ALA A 136 14.20 2.03 6.26
CA ALA A 136 14.67 1.09 7.28
C ALA A 136 14.69 1.74 8.67
N LYS A 137 15.18 2.98 8.78
CA LYS A 137 15.16 3.75 10.02
C LYS A 137 13.73 3.93 10.55
N ALA A 138 12.80 4.36 9.70
CA ALA A 138 11.40 4.55 10.09
C ALA A 138 10.72 3.22 10.50
N LEU A 139 11.04 2.10 9.82
CA LEU A 139 10.58 0.76 10.21
C LEU A 139 11.13 0.37 11.59
N SER A 140 12.43 0.54 11.81
CA SER A 140 13.10 0.24 13.08
C SER A 140 12.51 1.05 14.24
N GLU A 141 12.22 2.33 14.05
CA GLU A 141 11.56 3.17 15.05
C GLU A 141 10.13 2.72 15.36
N ARG A 142 9.40 2.22 14.36
CA ARG A 142 8.05 1.70 14.53
C ARG A 142 8.03 0.36 15.26
N ASP A 143 8.96 -0.53 14.94
CA ASP A 143 8.95 -1.95 15.32
C ASP A 143 10.01 -2.29 16.38
N ASP A 144 10.29 -1.32 17.26
CA ASP A 144 11.15 -1.46 18.44
C ASP A 144 12.57 -2.00 18.11
N GLY A 145 13.18 -1.48 17.03
CA GLY A 145 14.54 -1.80 16.61
C GLY A 145 14.66 -2.89 15.56
N SER A 146 13.54 -3.51 15.14
CA SER A 146 13.53 -4.54 14.10
C SER A 146 13.16 -3.98 12.72
N VAL A 147 13.67 -4.62 11.66
CA VAL A 147 13.32 -4.28 10.28
C VAL A 147 12.96 -5.54 9.51
N ASP A 148 11.71 -5.66 9.10
CA ASP A 148 11.26 -6.71 8.19
C ASP A 148 11.76 -6.41 6.78
N LEU A 149 12.70 -7.23 6.28
CA LEU A 149 13.28 -7.10 4.95
C LEU A 149 12.27 -7.26 3.83
N SER A 150 11.24 -8.09 4.03
CA SER A 150 10.19 -8.28 3.04
C SER A 150 9.36 -7.01 2.92
N GLN A 151 9.02 -6.38 4.04
CA GLN A 151 8.32 -5.10 4.04
C GLN A 151 9.20 -3.98 3.47
N LEU A 152 10.46 -3.90 3.88
CA LEU A 152 11.43 -2.93 3.35
C LEU A 152 11.56 -3.05 1.82
N SER A 153 11.70 -4.27 1.31
CA SER A 153 11.77 -4.57 -0.13
C SER A 153 10.55 -4.04 -0.89
N ARG A 154 9.35 -4.28 -0.36
CA ARG A 154 8.10 -3.78 -0.96
C ARG A 154 8.03 -2.25 -0.98
N LEU A 155 8.31 -1.61 0.16
CA LEU A 155 8.26 -0.15 0.31
C LEU A 155 9.33 0.54 -0.56
N ALA A 156 10.55 0.02 -0.55
CA ALA A 156 11.66 0.55 -1.35
C ALA A 156 11.55 0.18 -2.84
N ARG A 157 10.68 -0.75 -3.21
CA ARG A 157 10.55 -1.32 -4.57
C ARG A 157 11.89 -1.85 -5.11
N LYS A 158 12.63 -2.53 -4.25
CA LYS A 158 13.93 -3.16 -4.55
C LYS A 158 13.89 -4.62 -4.13
N SER A 159 14.79 -5.45 -4.67
CA SER A 159 14.90 -6.83 -4.22
C SER A 159 15.40 -6.89 -2.78
N ILE A 160 15.06 -7.97 -2.06
CA ILE A 160 15.55 -8.22 -0.69
C ILE A 160 17.07 -8.17 -0.67
N ALA A 161 17.73 -8.83 -1.64
CA ALA A 161 19.20 -8.81 -1.76
C ALA A 161 19.76 -7.39 -1.91
N SER A 162 19.11 -6.53 -2.69
CA SER A 162 19.53 -5.14 -2.85
C SER A 162 19.32 -4.33 -1.56
N CYS A 163 18.23 -4.57 -0.85
CA CYS A 163 17.98 -3.91 0.44
C CYS A 163 19.00 -4.35 1.48
N SER A 164 19.26 -5.64 1.60
CA SER A 164 20.26 -6.20 2.51
C SER A 164 21.67 -5.66 2.24
N ALA A 165 22.07 -5.56 0.98
CA ALA A 165 23.37 -5.01 0.58
C ALA A 165 23.51 -3.52 0.94
N LEU A 166 22.42 -2.74 0.87
CA LEU A 166 22.42 -1.31 1.21
C LEU A 166 22.38 -1.05 2.73
N LEU A 167 21.76 -1.95 3.50
CA LEU A 167 21.74 -1.84 4.97
C LEU A 167 23.12 -2.08 5.59
N GLY A 168 23.99 -2.87 4.93
CA GLY A 168 25.33 -3.15 5.42
C GLY A 168 25.36 -3.86 6.78
N ALA A 169 26.48 -3.70 7.50
CA ALA A 169 26.68 -4.33 8.81
C ALA A 169 25.95 -3.59 9.98
N GLU A 170 25.31 -2.46 9.73
CA GLU A 170 24.65 -1.67 10.77
C GLU A 170 23.34 -2.32 11.27
N TYR A 171 22.72 -3.16 10.45
CA TYR A 171 21.51 -3.89 10.81
C TYR A 171 21.83 -5.38 10.94
N VAL A 172 21.71 -5.91 12.16
CA VAL A 172 21.84 -7.35 12.40
C VAL A 172 20.61 -8.04 11.78
N LEU A 173 20.85 -8.81 10.73
CA LEU A 173 19.81 -9.64 10.12
C LEU A 173 19.42 -10.74 11.09
N GLY A 174 18.20 -10.73 11.59
CA GLY A 174 17.64 -11.85 12.33
C GLY A 174 17.52 -13.07 11.40
N GLU A 175 17.91 -14.26 11.87
CA GLU A 175 17.99 -15.51 11.09
C GLU A 175 16.63 -16.10 10.64
N ASN A 176 15.52 -15.36 10.64
CA ASN A 176 14.17 -15.92 10.45
C ASN A 176 13.54 -15.73 9.07
N ASP A 177 14.30 -15.36 8.03
CA ASP A 177 13.75 -15.20 6.67
C ASP A 177 14.44 -16.10 5.62
N VAL A 178 14.54 -17.42 5.93
CA VAL A 178 14.81 -18.43 4.89
C VAL A 178 13.78 -19.54 5.05
N ALA A 179 12.67 -19.42 4.36
CA ALA A 179 11.79 -20.54 3.99
C ALA A 179 11.02 -20.18 2.71
#